data_7c1b9dd0e63cd1469e846a5528fc345d
#
_entry.id   7c1b9dd0e63cd1469e846a5528fc345d
#
_cell.length_a   1.000
_cell.length_b   1.000
_cell.length_c   1.000
_cell.angle_alpha   90.00
_cell.angle_beta   90.00
_cell.angle_gamma   90.00
#
_symmetry.space_group_name_H-M   'P 1'
#
loop_
_entity.id
_entity.type
_entity.pdbx_description
1 polymer ?
#
loop_
_entity_poly.entity_id
_entity_poly.type
_entity_poly.pdbx_seq_one_letter_code
_entity_poly.pdbx_strand_id
1 'polypeptide(L)'
;MSEETIYTANPGKQLIRTVDGVDYQRIPIKTHLITKADRMEDVVLQYAGDKMQEGDILFISEKAVACTQSRAIPMEDIKPRKLAVTLSRYVTKTPAGIGLGIPETMEMALQECGTLRILFAAFCSVIGKLFHQRGWFYIVAGPKARGIDGPTEGTIPPYDHYVVLTPDDPNGTARKLDTALGHPVAIVDINDLGANILGFSQQQPTLDQLAKILGDNPLGQSSECTPMGIIRKC
;
A
#
# COMPACT_ATOMS: atom_id res chain seq x y z
N MET A 1 13.78 -36.48 -7.05
CA MET A 1 12.71 -35.80 -7.81
C MET A 1 12.16 -34.72 -6.88
N SER A 2 12.51 -33.45 -7.10
CA SER A 2 11.92 -32.33 -6.35
C SER A 2 10.45 -32.26 -6.74
N GLU A 3 9.54 -32.33 -5.79
CA GLU A 3 8.13 -32.01 -6.02
C GLU A 3 8.06 -30.60 -6.59
N GLU A 4 7.55 -30.49 -7.79
CA GLU A 4 7.32 -29.19 -8.44
C GLU A 4 6.21 -28.50 -7.66
N THR A 5 6.55 -27.49 -6.87
CA THR A 5 5.56 -26.73 -6.08
C THR A 5 4.63 -25.99 -7.03
N ILE A 6 3.39 -26.44 -7.14
CA ILE A 6 2.37 -25.78 -7.97
C ILE A 6 1.89 -24.54 -7.24
N TYR A 7 2.21 -23.36 -7.78
CA TYR A 7 1.71 -22.08 -7.30
C TYR A 7 0.38 -21.74 -7.97
N THR A 8 -0.54 -21.12 -7.21
CA THR A 8 -1.84 -20.69 -7.70
C THR A 8 -2.03 -19.19 -7.51
N ALA A 9 -2.66 -18.54 -8.49
CA ALA A 9 -3.04 -17.13 -8.36
C ALA A 9 -4.23 -16.97 -7.40
N ASN A 10 -4.41 -15.79 -6.85
CA ASN A 10 -5.62 -15.42 -6.13
C ASN A 10 -6.84 -15.43 -7.08
N PRO A 11 -8.06 -15.59 -6.55
CA PRO A 11 -9.29 -15.62 -7.36
C PRO A 11 -9.39 -14.40 -8.28
N GLY A 12 -9.65 -14.65 -9.57
CA GLY A 12 -9.77 -13.58 -10.57
C GLY A 12 -8.46 -12.93 -11.00
N LYS A 13 -7.30 -13.42 -10.54
CA LYS A 13 -5.97 -12.90 -10.89
C LYS A 13 -5.18 -13.90 -11.74
N GLN A 14 -4.17 -13.38 -12.44
CA GLN A 14 -3.28 -14.20 -13.26
C GLN A 14 -1.96 -14.46 -12.52
N LEU A 15 -1.47 -15.69 -12.57
CA LEU A 15 -0.19 -16.05 -11.97
C LEU A 15 0.98 -15.48 -12.79
N ILE A 16 0.89 -15.54 -14.12
CA ILE A 16 1.94 -15.10 -15.05
C ILE A 16 1.47 -13.82 -15.77
N ARG A 17 2.39 -12.89 -15.93
CA ARG A 17 2.21 -11.67 -16.73
C ARG A 17 3.43 -11.39 -17.56
N THR A 18 3.22 -11.15 -18.84
CA THR A 18 4.27 -10.75 -19.78
C THR A 18 4.46 -9.23 -19.73
N VAL A 19 5.67 -8.78 -19.47
CA VAL A 19 6.05 -7.36 -19.51
C VAL A 19 7.33 -7.21 -20.33
N ASP A 20 7.30 -6.35 -21.33
CA ASP A 20 8.42 -6.08 -22.23
C ASP A 20 9.02 -7.36 -22.85
N GLY A 21 8.17 -8.37 -23.16
CA GLY A 21 8.55 -9.65 -23.75
C GLY A 21 9.11 -10.69 -22.78
N VAL A 22 9.06 -10.42 -21.48
CA VAL A 22 9.51 -11.33 -20.42
C VAL A 22 8.32 -11.77 -19.58
N ASP A 23 8.22 -13.06 -19.30
CA ASP A 23 7.21 -13.63 -18.44
C ASP A 23 7.64 -13.58 -16.97
N TYR A 24 6.73 -13.10 -16.13
CA TYR A 24 6.92 -13.00 -14.68
C TYR A 24 5.81 -13.76 -13.97
N GLN A 25 6.19 -14.72 -13.15
CA GLN A 25 5.30 -15.38 -12.20
C GLN A 25 5.15 -14.52 -10.96
N ARG A 26 3.90 -14.27 -10.51
CA ARG A 26 3.59 -13.43 -9.33
C ARG A 26 2.87 -14.30 -8.32
N ILE A 27 3.65 -14.85 -7.40
CA ILE A 27 3.22 -15.89 -6.46
C ILE A 27 2.70 -15.21 -5.20
N PRO A 28 1.38 -15.17 -4.92
CA PRO A 28 0.86 -14.62 -3.70
C PRO A 28 1.19 -15.52 -2.51
N ILE A 29 1.55 -14.94 -1.38
CA ILE A 29 1.88 -15.65 -0.15
C ILE A 29 0.82 -15.33 0.91
N LYS A 30 0.09 -16.37 1.32
CA LYS A 30 -0.86 -16.27 2.42
C LYS A 30 -0.13 -16.27 3.75
N THR A 31 -0.55 -15.35 4.65
CA THR A 31 0.01 -15.23 6.00
C THR A 31 -1.11 -15.31 7.05
N HIS A 32 -0.76 -15.24 8.32
CA HIS A 32 -1.71 -14.85 9.35
C HIS A 32 -2.12 -13.37 9.18
N LEU A 33 -3.13 -12.93 9.91
CA LEU A 33 -3.52 -11.52 9.95
C LEU A 33 -2.40 -10.69 10.62
N ILE A 34 -1.69 -9.89 9.84
CA ILE A 34 -0.58 -9.06 10.32
C ILE A 34 -1.11 -7.92 11.17
N THR A 35 -0.51 -7.73 12.35
CA THR A 35 -0.90 -6.74 13.35
C THR A 35 0.29 -5.90 13.83
N LYS A 36 0.02 -4.93 14.70
CA LYS A 36 1.07 -4.12 15.35
C LYS A 36 1.96 -4.92 16.33
N ALA A 37 1.60 -6.15 16.65
CA ALA A 37 2.41 -7.04 17.49
C ALA A 37 3.49 -7.77 16.68
N ASP A 38 3.35 -7.79 15.35
CA ASP A 38 4.26 -8.48 14.47
C ASP A 38 5.46 -7.59 14.09
N ARG A 39 6.59 -8.21 13.85
CA ARG A 39 7.74 -7.60 13.21
C ARG A 39 7.80 -8.06 11.77
N MET A 40 7.85 -7.12 10.82
CA MET A 40 7.82 -7.47 9.40
C MET A 40 8.99 -8.37 9.00
N GLU A 41 10.16 -8.20 9.60
CA GLU A 41 11.33 -9.06 9.38
C GLU A 41 11.02 -10.54 9.71
N ASP A 42 10.36 -10.79 10.86
CA ASP A 42 10.02 -12.15 11.28
C ASP A 42 8.95 -12.75 10.36
N VAL A 43 7.97 -11.93 9.95
CA VAL A 43 6.91 -12.35 9.02
C VAL A 43 7.49 -12.74 7.66
N VAL A 44 8.38 -11.94 7.06
CA VAL A 44 8.95 -12.26 5.75
C VAL A 44 9.84 -13.50 5.81
N LEU A 45 10.61 -13.68 6.87
CA LEU A 45 11.44 -14.88 7.06
C LEU A 45 10.55 -16.12 7.21
N GLN A 46 9.50 -16.05 8.01
CA GLN A 46 8.60 -17.17 8.27
C GLN A 46 7.83 -17.62 7.02
N TYR A 47 7.33 -16.68 6.21
CA TYR A 47 6.40 -17.01 5.13
C TYR A 47 7.03 -17.04 3.75
N ALA A 48 8.10 -16.28 3.52
CA ALA A 48 8.77 -16.16 2.23
C ALA A 48 10.16 -16.82 2.21
N GLY A 49 10.88 -16.91 3.34
CA GLY A 49 12.28 -17.33 3.38
C GLY A 49 12.57 -18.58 2.58
N ASP A 50 11.89 -19.69 2.89
CA ASP A 50 12.10 -20.99 2.23
C ASP A 50 11.57 -21.07 0.79
N LYS A 51 10.83 -20.05 0.33
CA LYS A 51 10.20 -20.01 -1.01
C LYS A 51 11.01 -19.20 -2.03
N MET A 52 11.88 -18.32 -1.53
CA MET A 52 12.70 -17.45 -2.37
C MET A 52 13.78 -18.24 -3.12
N GLN A 53 14.01 -17.88 -4.37
CA GLN A 53 15.07 -18.41 -5.23
C GLN A 53 15.96 -17.26 -5.71
N GLU A 54 17.12 -17.57 -6.23
CA GLU A 54 18.02 -16.58 -6.80
C GLU A 54 17.32 -15.80 -7.92
N GLY A 55 17.41 -14.47 -7.87
CA GLY A 55 16.76 -13.57 -8.82
C GLY A 55 15.30 -13.19 -8.50
N ASP A 56 14.69 -13.79 -7.46
CA ASP A 56 13.36 -13.42 -7.01
C ASP A 56 13.34 -12.04 -6.33
N ILE A 57 12.17 -11.39 -6.40
CA ILE A 57 11.88 -10.14 -5.70
C ILE A 57 10.65 -10.36 -4.82
N LEU A 58 10.77 -10.10 -3.52
CA LEU A 58 9.61 -10.05 -2.64
C LEU A 58 8.88 -8.71 -2.80
N PHE A 59 7.57 -8.70 -2.96
CA PHE A 59 6.77 -7.49 -2.87
C PHE A 59 5.76 -7.59 -1.75
N ILE A 60 5.57 -6.48 -1.01
CA ILE A 60 4.78 -6.43 0.22
C ILE A 60 3.83 -5.24 0.15
N SER A 61 2.56 -5.47 0.47
CA SER A 61 1.55 -4.41 0.57
C SER A 61 1.95 -3.35 1.61
N GLU A 62 1.80 -2.08 1.26
CA GLU A 62 2.01 -0.95 2.16
C GLU A 62 1.20 -1.07 3.45
N LYS A 63 -0.05 -1.56 3.37
CA LYS A 63 -0.94 -1.72 4.53
C LYS A 63 -0.38 -2.71 5.55
N ALA A 64 0.20 -3.82 5.10
CA ALA A 64 0.83 -4.80 5.97
C ALA A 64 2.02 -4.18 6.71
N VAL A 65 2.86 -3.43 6.00
CA VAL A 65 3.99 -2.69 6.61
C VAL A 65 3.48 -1.65 7.59
N ALA A 66 2.47 -0.86 7.23
CA ALA A 66 1.87 0.15 8.10
C ALA A 66 1.30 -0.46 9.40
N CYS A 67 0.67 -1.65 9.32
CA CYS A 67 0.18 -2.37 10.50
C CYS A 67 1.32 -2.67 11.49
N THR A 68 2.44 -3.23 11.02
CA THR A 68 3.59 -3.53 11.90
C THR A 68 4.26 -2.29 12.47
N GLN A 69 4.10 -1.14 11.82
CA GLN A 69 4.60 0.16 12.29
C GLN A 69 3.60 0.89 13.22
N SER A 70 2.50 0.23 13.65
CA SER A 70 1.42 0.84 14.45
C SER A 70 0.74 2.02 13.76
N ARG A 71 0.70 2.02 12.43
CA ARG A 71 0.11 3.07 11.59
C ARG A 71 -1.30 2.74 11.10
N ALA A 72 -1.88 1.65 11.57
CA ALA A 72 -3.30 1.32 11.45
C ALA A 72 -3.99 1.67 12.77
N ILE A 73 -4.90 2.66 12.75
CA ILE A 73 -5.51 3.28 13.94
C ILE A 73 -7.00 2.99 13.94
N PRO A 74 -7.56 2.38 15.01
CA PRO A 74 -9.01 2.21 15.14
C PRO A 74 -9.73 3.56 15.02
N MET A 75 -10.84 3.62 14.28
CA MET A 75 -11.61 4.87 14.14
C MET A 75 -12.11 5.42 15.46
N GLU A 76 -12.43 4.56 16.42
CA GLU A 76 -12.90 4.92 17.76
C GLU A 76 -11.84 5.67 18.59
N ASP A 77 -10.57 5.45 18.29
CA ASP A 77 -9.44 6.11 18.95
C ASP A 77 -9.15 7.51 18.37
N ILE A 78 -9.67 7.80 17.17
CA ILE A 78 -9.46 9.08 16.49
C ILE A 78 -10.50 10.09 16.96
N LYS A 79 -10.05 11.22 17.49
CA LYS A 79 -10.91 12.33 17.93
C LYS A 79 -10.76 13.52 17.00
N PRO A 80 -11.61 13.62 15.95
CA PRO A 80 -11.48 14.68 14.96
C PRO A 80 -11.75 16.07 15.55
N ARG A 81 -10.83 17.01 15.29
CA ARG A 81 -11.04 18.42 15.61
C ARG A 81 -12.13 19.02 14.73
N LYS A 82 -12.76 20.13 15.19
CA LYS A 82 -13.75 20.87 14.39
C LYS A 82 -13.24 21.22 12.98
N LEU A 83 -11.95 21.49 12.86
CA LEU A 83 -11.29 21.77 11.59
C LEU A 83 -11.36 20.56 10.65
N ALA A 84 -11.05 19.36 11.12
CA ALA A 84 -11.12 18.12 10.34
C ALA A 84 -12.56 17.85 9.87
N VAL A 85 -13.52 18.01 10.76
CA VAL A 85 -14.97 17.88 10.45
C VAL A 85 -15.38 18.88 9.35
N THR A 86 -14.86 20.09 9.39
CA THR A 86 -15.18 21.12 8.39
C THR A 86 -14.53 20.79 7.06
N LEU A 87 -13.23 20.51 7.03
CA LEU A 87 -12.47 20.28 5.80
C LEU A 87 -12.91 19.01 5.07
N SER A 88 -13.22 17.92 5.78
CA SER A 88 -13.65 16.66 5.17
C SER A 88 -14.91 16.79 4.30
N ARG A 89 -15.81 17.74 4.62
CA ARG A 89 -17.03 18.01 3.86
C ARG A 89 -16.78 18.57 2.45
N TYR A 90 -15.63 19.22 2.25
CA TYR A 90 -15.24 19.82 0.96
C TYR A 90 -14.38 18.92 0.09
N VAL A 91 -14.01 17.75 0.60
CA VAL A 91 -13.27 16.74 -0.18
C VAL A 91 -14.21 16.11 -1.21
N THR A 92 -13.78 16.08 -2.46
CA THR A 92 -14.53 15.41 -3.52
C THR A 92 -14.40 13.90 -3.34
N LYS A 93 -15.52 13.23 -3.10
CA LYS A 93 -15.55 11.76 -3.05
C LYS A 93 -15.29 11.18 -4.44
N THR A 94 -14.50 10.14 -4.51
CA THR A 94 -14.17 9.43 -5.76
C THR A 94 -14.53 7.95 -5.62
N PRO A 95 -14.76 7.24 -6.73
CA PRO A 95 -14.98 5.79 -6.69
C PRO A 95 -13.76 5.01 -6.16
N ALA A 96 -12.58 5.63 -6.16
CA ALA A 96 -11.32 5.02 -5.69
C ALA A 96 -11.23 4.86 -4.16
N GLY A 97 -12.24 5.34 -3.41
CA GLY A 97 -12.26 5.21 -1.95
C GLY A 97 -12.69 6.49 -1.22
N ILE A 98 -12.78 6.39 0.10
CA ILE A 98 -13.22 7.48 0.98
C ILE A 98 -12.17 8.61 0.99
N GLY A 99 -10.88 8.28 0.90
CA GLY A 99 -9.79 9.23 1.01
C GLY A 99 -9.93 10.10 2.27
N LEU A 100 -9.74 11.42 2.13
CA LEU A 100 -9.89 12.37 3.23
C LEU A 100 -11.34 12.89 3.40
N GLY A 101 -12.34 12.16 2.89
CA GLY A 101 -13.75 12.55 2.85
C GLY A 101 -14.52 12.31 4.15
N ILE A 102 -13.89 11.79 5.20
CA ILE A 102 -14.45 11.65 6.54
C ILE A 102 -13.60 12.39 7.57
N PRO A 103 -14.18 12.79 8.71
CA PRO A 103 -13.47 13.54 9.74
C PRO A 103 -12.21 12.85 10.25
N GLU A 104 -12.25 11.54 10.40
CA GLU A 104 -11.17 10.73 10.98
C GLU A 104 -9.94 10.71 10.06
N THR A 105 -10.11 10.44 8.76
CA THR A 105 -9.00 10.47 7.80
C THR A 105 -8.45 11.88 7.61
N MET A 106 -9.31 12.91 7.63
CA MET A 106 -8.87 14.30 7.58
C MET A 106 -8.08 14.69 8.83
N GLU A 107 -8.48 14.25 10.02
CA GLU A 107 -7.73 14.47 11.26
C GLU A 107 -6.34 13.86 11.18
N MET A 108 -6.24 12.63 10.68
CA MET A 108 -4.95 11.97 10.49
C MET A 108 -4.08 12.72 9.48
N ALA A 109 -4.66 13.26 8.40
CA ALA A 109 -3.92 14.10 7.46
C ALA A 109 -3.41 15.40 8.10
N LEU A 110 -4.21 16.03 8.95
CA LEU A 110 -3.80 17.22 9.70
C LEU A 110 -2.63 16.93 10.68
N GLN A 111 -2.61 15.72 11.26
CA GLN A 111 -1.52 15.28 12.16
C GLN A 111 -0.26 14.92 11.37
N GLU A 112 -0.39 14.10 10.33
CA GLU A 112 0.74 13.58 9.55
C GLU A 112 1.44 14.63 8.69
N CYS A 113 0.66 15.51 8.05
CA CYS A 113 1.18 16.49 7.10
C CYS A 113 1.34 17.89 7.70
N GLY A 114 0.76 18.10 8.90
CA GLY A 114 0.71 19.40 9.56
C GLY A 114 -0.48 20.26 9.09
N THR A 115 -1.09 20.93 10.08
CA THR A 115 -2.31 21.73 9.87
C THR A 115 -2.12 22.82 8.82
N LEU A 116 -1.01 23.57 8.86
CA LEU A 116 -0.74 24.66 7.91
C LEU A 116 -0.64 24.16 6.47
N ARG A 117 0.02 23.02 6.25
CA ARG A 117 0.17 22.42 4.93
C ARG A 117 -1.18 21.97 4.35
N ILE A 118 -2.03 21.36 5.17
CA ILE A 118 -3.36 20.93 4.75
C ILE A 118 -4.26 22.13 4.45
N LEU A 119 -4.21 23.21 5.25
CA LEU A 119 -4.94 24.43 4.96
C LEU A 119 -4.47 25.08 3.66
N PHE A 120 -3.16 25.13 3.42
CA PHE A 120 -2.62 25.64 2.16
C PHE A 120 -3.03 24.77 0.97
N ALA A 121 -3.00 23.44 1.13
CA ALA A 121 -3.49 22.51 0.12
C ALA A 121 -4.99 22.72 -0.19
N ALA A 122 -5.80 22.95 0.83
CA ALA A 122 -7.23 23.26 0.66
C ALA A 122 -7.43 24.58 -0.11
N PHE A 123 -6.66 25.61 0.23
CA PHE A 123 -6.67 26.89 -0.50
C PHE A 123 -6.29 26.71 -1.97
N CYS A 124 -5.19 26.02 -2.26
CA CYS A 124 -4.77 25.71 -3.62
C CYS A 124 -5.85 24.91 -4.38
N SER A 125 -6.53 23.98 -3.70
CA SER A 125 -7.63 23.21 -4.31
C SER A 125 -8.81 24.09 -4.73
N VAL A 126 -9.14 25.12 -3.95
CA VAL A 126 -10.20 26.10 -4.31
C VAL A 126 -9.78 26.87 -5.56
N ILE A 127 -8.54 27.36 -5.61
CA ILE A 127 -8.01 28.05 -6.79
C ILE A 127 -8.02 27.11 -8.00
N GLY A 128 -7.53 25.88 -7.87
CA GLY A 128 -7.54 24.90 -8.96
C GLY A 128 -8.95 24.66 -9.53
N LYS A 129 -9.97 24.60 -8.66
CA LYS A 129 -11.36 24.48 -9.10
C LYS A 129 -11.83 25.68 -9.93
N LEU A 130 -11.40 26.90 -9.62
CA LEU A 130 -11.71 28.10 -10.41
C LEU A 130 -11.12 28.01 -11.83
N PHE A 131 -9.97 27.35 -11.97
CA PHE A 131 -9.33 27.10 -13.28
C PHE A 131 -9.70 25.75 -13.90
N HIS A 132 -10.75 25.08 -13.42
CA HIS A 132 -11.21 23.75 -13.87
C HIS A 132 -10.13 22.65 -13.75
N GLN A 133 -9.13 22.85 -12.90
CA GLN A 133 -8.06 21.88 -12.63
C GLN A 133 -8.32 21.13 -11.33
N ARG A 134 -8.17 19.80 -11.38
CA ARG A 134 -8.38 18.91 -10.23
C ARG A 134 -7.05 18.39 -9.69
N GLY A 135 -7.03 17.92 -8.43
CA GLY A 135 -5.88 17.24 -7.84
C GLY A 135 -4.87 18.12 -7.12
N TRP A 136 -4.98 19.45 -7.19
CA TRP A 136 -4.05 20.39 -6.55
C TRP A 136 -3.92 20.16 -5.04
N PHE A 137 -5.01 19.74 -4.39
CA PHE A 137 -4.95 19.39 -2.97
C PHE A 137 -3.86 18.37 -2.68
N TYR A 138 -3.89 17.21 -3.37
CA TYR A 138 -2.94 16.12 -3.11
C TYR A 138 -1.52 16.41 -3.62
N ILE A 139 -1.37 17.29 -4.61
CA ILE A 139 -0.05 17.77 -5.04
C ILE A 139 0.62 18.53 -3.90
N VAL A 140 -0.11 19.43 -3.24
CA VAL A 140 0.41 20.27 -2.16
C VAL A 140 0.48 19.52 -0.83
N ALA A 141 -0.56 18.75 -0.49
CA ALA A 141 -0.60 17.95 0.72
C ALA A 141 0.48 16.87 0.74
N GLY A 142 0.78 16.30 -0.43
CA GLY A 142 1.88 15.36 -0.63
C GLY A 142 1.48 13.88 -0.51
N PRO A 143 2.47 12.97 -0.69
CA PRO A 143 2.23 11.52 -0.75
C PRO A 143 1.64 10.96 0.54
N LYS A 144 2.06 11.44 1.71
CA LYS A 144 1.51 10.99 3.00
C LYS A 144 -0.01 11.20 3.09
N ALA A 145 -0.52 12.36 2.63
CA ALA A 145 -1.96 12.62 2.62
C ALA A 145 -2.70 11.76 1.58
N ARG A 146 -2.05 11.45 0.47
CA ARG A 146 -2.65 10.64 -0.60
C ARG A 146 -2.81 9.18 -0.18
N GLY A 147 -1.85 8.63 0.56
CA GLY A 147 -1.85 7.23 1.01
C GLY A 147 -2.60 7.00 2.32
N ILE A 148 -3.38 7.97 2.84
CA ILE A 148 -4.26 7.73 3.98
C ILE A 148 -5.51 7.02 3.47
N ASP A 149 -5.69 5.78 3.91
CA ASP A 149 -6.87 4.98 3.64
C ASP A 149 -7.85 5.01 4.81
N GLY A 150 -9.12 5.23 4.48
CA GLY A 150 -10.22 5.09 5.43
C GLY A 150 -10.78 3.66 5.46
N PRO A 151 -11.79 3.43 6.30
CA PRO A 151 -12.51 2.17 6.36
C PRO A 151 -13.10 1.86 4.98
N THR A 152 -12.86 0.64 4.50
CA THR A 152 -13.31 0.21 3.17
C THR A 152 -14.00 -1.14 3.31
N GLU A 153 -15.23 -1.24 2.79
CA GLU A 153 -15.95 -2.50 2.71
C GLU A 153 -15.13 -3.54 1.95
N GLY A 154 -15.12 -4.78 2.45
CA GLY A 154 -14.32 -5.87 1.89
C GLY A 154 -12.90 -5.98 2.44
N THR A 155 -12.42 -5.01 3.20
CA THR A 155 -11.16 -5.14 3.95
C THR A 155 -11.33 -6.19 5.06
N ILE A 156 -10.29 -6.98 5.30
CA ILE A 156 -10.31 -8.03 6.33
C ILE A 156 -10.50 -7.44 7.73
N PRO A 157 -11.47 -7.90 8.54
CA PRO A 157 -11.62 -7.47 9.92
C PRO A 157 -10.36 -7.72 10.76
N PRO A 158 -10.02 -6.82 11.70
CA PRO A 158 -10.75 -5.61 12.11
C PRO A 158 -10.41 -4.35 11.29
N TYR A 159 -9.58 -4.46 10.25
CA TYR A 159 -9.08 -3.31 9.49
C TYR A 159 -10.12 -2.60 8.62
N ASP A 160 -11.31 -3.18 8.46
CA ASP A 160 -12.50 -2.55 7.88
C ASP A 160 -13.04 -1.36 8.69
N HIS A 161 -12.59 -1.20 9.95
CA HIS A 161 -12.91 -0.09 10.85
C HIS A 161 -11.68 0.74 11.25
N TYR A 162 -10.61 0.70 10.46
CA TYR A 162 -9.37 1.40 10.75
C TYR A 162 -9.09 2.51 9.73
N VAL A 163 -8.37 3.53 10.17
CA VAL A 163 -7.65 4.44 9.28
C VAL A 163 -6.21 3.94 9.19
N VAL A 164 -5.76 3.66 7.98
CA VAL A 164 -4.40 3.19 7.72
C VAL A 164 -3.59 4.31 7.08
N LEU A 165 -2.47 4.65 7.70
CA LEU A 165 -1.53 5.65 7.20
C LEU A 165 -0.50 5.00 6.28
N THR A 166 0.11 5.80 5.41
CA THR A 166 1.28 5.37 4.62
C THR A 166 2.41 4.92 5.56
N PRO A 167 3.10 3.81 5.27
CA PRO A 167 4.24 3.39 6.09
C PRO A 167 5.34 4.46 6.15
N ASP A 168 6.02 4.53 7.29
CA ASP A 168 7.20 5.38 7.43
C ASP A 168 8.38 4.76 6.69
N ASP A 169 9.16 5.61 6.03
CA ASP A 169 10.37 5.26 5.29
C ASP A 169 10.26 3.93 4.50
N PRO A 170 9.43 3.84 3.47
CA PRO A 170 9.27 2.61 2.68
C PRO A 170 10.58 2.10 2.08
N ASN A 171 11.47 3.01 1.65
CA ASN A 171 12.79 2.64 1.13
C ASN A 171 13.71 2.06 2.20
N GLY A 172 13.74 2.66 3.39
CA GLY A 172 14.50 2.12 4.53
C GLY A 172 13.96 0.78 4.99
N THR A 173 12.63 0.64 5.02
CA THR A 173 11.97 -0.63 5.33
C THR A 173 12.33 -1.70 4.30
N ALA A 174 12.25 -1.40 3.00
CA ALA A 174 12.62 -2.33 1.93
C ALA A 174 14.07 -2.81 2.08
N ARG A 175 15.03 -1.90 2.35
CA ARG A 175 16.45 -2.25 2.58
C ARG A 175 16.67 -3.11 3.82
N LYS A 176 15.95 -2.85 4.92
CA LYS A 176 16.04 -3.67 6.14
C LYS A 176 15.56 -5.10 5.89
N LEU A 177 14.43 -5.23 5.17
CA LEU A 177 13.88 -6.53 4.82
C LEU A 177 14.74 -7.29 3.82
N ASP A 178 15.34 -6.61 2.84
CA ASP A 178 16.34 -7.18 1.93
C ASP A 178 17.54 -7.74 2.71
N THR A 179 18.08 -6.96 3.65
CA THR A 179 19.20 -7.41 4.50
C THR A 179 18.83 -8.64 5.34
N ALA A 180 17.59 -8.72 5.84
CA ALA A 180 17.13 -9.85 6.66
C ALA A 180 16.85 -11.09 5.81
N LEU A 181 16.27 -10.93 4.61
CA LEU A 181 15.83 -12.02 3.74
C LEU A 181 16.93 -12.49 2.78
N GLY A 182 17.89 -11.63 2.44
CA GLY A 182 18.91 -11.87 1.43
C GLY A 182 18.39 -11.75 -0.02
N HIS A 183 17.24 -11.11 -0.23
CA HIS A 183 16.60 -10.94 -1.53
C HIS A 183 16.00 -9.53 -1.68
N PRO A 184 15.95 -8.98 -2.91
CA PRO A 184 15.32 -7.69 -3.16
C PRO A 184 13.88 -7.61 -2.65
N VAL A 185 13.52 -6.47 -2.03
CA VAL A 185 12.18 -6.24 -1.48
C VAL A 185 11.59 -4.94 -2.01
N ALA A 186 10.33 -4.99 -2.44
CA ALA A 186 9.54 -3.85 -2.83
C ALA A 186 8.34 -3.64 -1.89
N ILE A 187 8.10 -2.40 -1.46
CA ILE A 187 6.89 -2.00 -0.74
C ILE A 187 5.94 -1.35 -1.74
N VAL A 188 4.73 -1.86 -1.84
CA VAL A 188 3.82 -1.54 -2.93
C VAL A 188 2.42 -1.13 -2.44
N ASP A 189 1.86 -0.11 -3.07
CA ASP A 189 0.44 0.21 -3.04
C ASP A 189 -0.16 -0.26 -4.37
N ILE A 190 -0.86 -1.38 -4.35
CA ILE A 190 -1.46 -2.00 -5.53
C ILE A 190 -2.96 -2.23 -5.30
N ASN A 191 -3.73 -1.88 -6.32
CA ASN A 191 -5.17 -2.09 -6.36
C ASN A 191 -5.59 -2.36 -7.81
N ASP A 192 -6.87 -2.59 -8.05
CA ASP A 192 -7.37 -2.91 -9.39
C ASP A 192 -7.31 -1.72 -10.38
N LEU A 193 -6.90 -0.54 -9.92
CA LEU A 193 -6.69 0.64 -10.76
C LEU A 193 -5.21 0.81 -11.17
N GLY A 194 -4.29 0.09 -10.53
CA GLY A 194 -2.86 0.15 -10.84
C GLY A 194 -1.93 -0.19 -9.69
N ALA A 195 -0.66 0.04 -9.92
CA ALA A 195 0.42 -0.20 -8.96
C ALA A 195 1.29 1.05 -8.78
N ASN A 196 1.59 1.35 -7.51
CA ASN A 196 2.54 2.37 -7.11
C ASN A 196 3.61 1.72 -6.22
N ILE A 197 4.87 1.90 -6.57
CA ILE A 197 6.00 1.37 -5.80
C ILE A 197 6.48 2.46 -4.84
N LEU A 198 6.22 2.26 -3.55
CA LEU A 198 6.56 3.23 -2.50
C LEU A 198 8.01 3.16 -2.07
N GLY A 199 8.60 1.96 -2.12
CA GLY A 199 10.00 1.73 -1.80
C GLY A 199 10.52 0.47 -2.46
N PHE A 200 11.79 0.49 -2.84
CA PHE A 200 12.48 -0.67 -3.38
C PHE A 200 13.93 -0.69 -2.88
N SER A 201 14.41 -1.86 -2.53
CA SER A 201 15.75 -2.03 -1.96
C SER A 201 16.87 -1.95 -2.98
N GLN A 202 16.57 -2.12 -4.28
CA GLN A 202 17.52 -2.16 -5.39
C GLN A 202 17.24 -1.07 -6.43
N GLN A 203 18.08 -0.99 -7.48
CA GLN A 203 17.89 -0.07 -8.59
C GLN A 203 17.26 -0.72 -9.84
N GLN A 204 17.37 -2.04 -9.94
CA GLN A 204 16.80 -2.84 -11.04
C GLN A 204 15.98 -4.01 -10.50
N PRO A 205 14.85 -4.33 -11.12
CA PRO A 205 14.20 -3.59 -12.24
C PRO A 205 13.78 -2.18 -11.84
N THR A 206 13.46 -1.32 -12.80
CA THR A 206 13.00 0.04 -12.50
C THR A 206 11.62 0.02 -11.82
N LEU A 207 11.29 1.08 -11.08
CA LEU A 207 9.98 1.19 -10.42
C LEU A 207 8.82 1.11 -11.43
N ASP A 208 9.01 1.64 -12.65
CA ASP A 208 8.02 1.54 -13.73
C ASP A 208 7.83 0.09 -14.21
N GLN A 209 8.91 -0.68 -14.33
CA GLN A 209 8.82 -2.11 -14.66
C GLN A 209 8.11 -2.90 -13.57
N LEU A 210 8.43 -2.66 -12.29
CA LEU A 210 7.72 -3.27 -11.17
C LEU A 210 6.23 -2.92 -11.18
N ALA A 211 5.89 -1.65 -11.42
CA ALA A 211 4.50 -1.21 -11.51
C ALA A 211 3.78 -1.88 -12.68
N LYS A 212 4.42 -2.08 -13.83
CA LYS A 212 3.85 -2.84 -14.95
C LYS A 212 3.61 -4.30 -14.58
N ILE A 213 4.57 -4.96 -13.91
CA ILE A 213 4.47 -6.35 -13.49
C ILE A 213 3.31 -6.55 -12.51
N LEU A 214 3.06 -5.60 -11.61
CA LEU A 214 2.08 -5.70 -10.53
C LEU A 214 0.74 -4.99 -10.82
N GLY A 215 0.58 -4.37 -11.97
CA GLY A 215 -0.51 -3.42 -12.26
C GLY A 215 -1.93 -3.98 -12.30
N ASP A 216 -2.12 -5.32 -12.24
CA ASP A 216 -3.41 -6.00 -12.13
C ASP A 216 -3.68 -6.54 -10.72
N ASN A 217 -2.89 -6.10 -9.75
CA ASN A 217 -3.01 -6.45 -8.33
C ASN A 217 -3.05 -7.97 -8.05
N PRO A 218 -1.93 -8.68 -8.15
CA PRO A 218 -1.89 -10.13 -7.90
C PRO A 218 -2.19 -10.53 -6.45
N LEU A 219 -2.17 -9.58 -5.49
CA LEU A 219 -2.51 -9.84 -4.08
C LEU A 219 -4.02 -9.94 -3.82
N GLY A 220 -4.87 -9.49 -4.77
CA GLY A 220 -6.32 -9.41 -4.54
C GLY A 220 -6.72 -8.20 -3.70
N GLN A 221 -8.02 -8.03 -3.48
CA GLN A 221 -8.60 -6.89 -2.74
C GLN A 221 -9.61 -7.28 -1.67
N SER A 222 -9.75 -8.56 -1.36
CA SER A 222 -10.72 -9.02 -0.38
C SER A 222 -10.07 -9.76 0.80
N SER A 223 -10.62 -10.85 1.23
CA SER A 223 -10.20 -11.58 2.44
C SER A 223 -9.15 -12.67 2.19
N GLU A 224 -8.41 -12.61 1.08
CA GLU A 224 -7.41 -13.62 0.70
C GLU A 224 -6.30 -13.76 1.75
N CYS A 225 -6.02 -12.70 2.49
CA CYS A 225 -4.94 -12.64 3.47
C CYS A 225 -3.56 -12.93 2.85
N THR A 226 -3.33 -12.37 1.65
CA THR A 226 -2.08 -12.48 0.90
C THR A 226 -1.38 -11.12 0.83
N PRO A 227 -0.79 -10.62 1.94
CA PRO A 227 -0.23 -9.27 2.01
C PRO A 227 1.12 -9.14 1.30
N MET A 228 1.67 -10.22 0.80
CA MET A 228 2.95 -10.24 0.08
C MET A 228 2.94 -11.29 -1.03
N GLY A 229 3.92 -11.21 -1.91
CA GLY A 229 4.13 -12.20 -2.95
C GLY A 229 5.53 -12.12 -3.54
N ILE A 230 5.87 -13.12 -4.35
CA ILE A 230 7.17 -13.24 -5.03
C ILE A 230 6.98 -12.93 -6.50
N ILE A 231 7.85 -12.09 -7.06
CA ILE A 231 8.04 -11.95 -8.50
C ILE A 231 9.21 -12.85 -8.89
N ARG A 232 8.96 -13.78 -9.79
CA ARG A 232 9.94 -14.70 -10.36
C ARG A 232 9.94 -14.58 -11.87
N LYS A 233 11.10 -14.39 -12.46
CA LYS A 233 11.27 -14.42 -13.91
C LYS A 233 11.21 -15.86 -14.40
N CYS A 234 10.38 -16.12 -15.45
CA CYS A 234 10.28 -17.45 -16.08
C CYS A 234 11.33 -17.64 -17.17
#